data_383dbedf1ffa3ff9a1b6b8fdc3b19c14
#
_entry.id   383dbedf1ffa3ff9a1b6b8fdc3b19c14
#
_cell.length_a   1.000
_cell.length_b   1.000
_cell.length_c   1.000
_cell.angle_alpha   90.00
_cell.angle_beta   90.00
_cell.angle_gamma   90.00
#
_symmetry.space_group_name_H-M   'P 1'
#
loop_
_entity.id
_entity.type
_entity.pdbx_description
1 polymer ?
#
loop_
_entity_poly.entity_id
_entity_poly.type
_entity_poly.pdbx_seq_one_letter_code
_entity_poly.pdbx_strand_id
1 'polypeptide(L)'
;MPELPEVEVTRRGLAPHLVGKTVTEVVARVGALRGSLDCLPNIEGLRLVSLERRAKLLIWVFENDQGARTWLASHMGMSGSWRVYDRPWPEVQKHEHVDLVFGDTVARYRDPRRFGAMTVMDADPRGVPPLSRLGPEPFDEALTESLFFNSLKKTH
;
A
#
# COMPACT_ATOMS: atom_id res chain seq x y z
N MET A 1 -0.75 16.89 -2.80
CA MET A 1 -0.19 15.96 -1.81
C MET A 1 -1.29 15.40 -0.95
N PRO A 2 -1.41 14.05 -0.85
CA PRO A 2 -2.45 13.47 0.00
C PRO A 2 -2.23 13.78 1.48
N GLU A 3 -3.23 14.39 2.09
CA GLU A 3 -3.26 14.69 3.50
C GLU A 3 -3.95 13.57 4.29
N LEU A 4 -3.91 13.61 5.61
CA LEU A 4 -4.55 12.59 6.45
C LEU A 4 -6.01 12.32 6.06
N PRO A 5 -6.87 13.35 5.88
CA PRO A 5 -8.25 13.10 5.46
C PRO A 5 -8.36 12.39 4.11
N GLU A 6 -7.49 12.71 3.16
CA GLU A 6 -7.50 12.09 1.84
C GLU A 6 -7.05 10.63 1.90
N VAL A 7 -6.08 10.31 2.75
CA VAL A 7 -5.63 8.93 2.95
C VAL A 7 -6.75 8.11 3.58
N GLU A 8 -7.46 8.68 4.54
CA GLU A 8 -8.58 7.98 5.17
C GLU A 8 -9.74 7.76 4.20
N VAL A 9 -10.03 8.75 3.34
CA VAL A 9 -11.05 8.60 2.29
C VAL A 9 -10.64 7.49 1.31
N THR A 10 -9.36 7.42 0.94
CA THR A 10 -8.84 6.36 0.08
C THR A 10 -9.05 4.99 0.74
N ARG A 11 -8.69 4.85 2.02
CA ARG A 11 -8.89 3.60 2.75
C ARG A 11 -10.36 3.17 2.74
N ARG A 12 -11.25 4.11 3.03
CA ARG A 12 -12.70 3.84 3.06
C ARG A 12 -13.27 3.51 1.69
N GLY A 13 -12.66 4.03 0.63
CA GLY A 13 -13.05 3.75 -0.74
C GLY A 13 -12.59 2.39 -1.23
N LEU A 14 -11.44 1.92 -0.76
CA LEU A 14 -10.86 0.64 -1.19
C LEU A 14 -11.38 -0.55 -0.37
N ALA A 15 -11.47 -0.40 0.95
CA ALA A 15 -11.73 -1.52 1.85
C ALA A 15 -12.99 -2.33 1.52
N PRO A 16 -14.16 -1.71 1.27
CA PRO A 16 -15.37 -2.48 0.99
C PRO A 16 -15.27 -3.36 -0.28
N HIS A 17 -14.42 -2.99 -1.20
CA HIS A 17 -14.26 -3.70 -2.47
C HIS A 17 -13.19 -4.78 -2.42
N LEU A 18 -12.24 -4.70 -1.49
CA LEU A 18 -11.05 -5.54 -1.50
C LEU A 18 -10.95 -6.49 -0.31
N VAL A 19 -11.41 -6.08 0.87
CA VAL A 19 -11.29 -6.90 2.09
C VAL A 19 -12.04 -8.21 1.92
N GLY A 20 -11.36 -9.30 2.26
CA GLY A 20 -11.88 -10.66 2.10
C GLY A 20 -11.48 -11.32 0.78
N LYS A 21 -10.90 -10.58 -0.14
CA LYS A 21 -10.50 -11.11 -1.45
C LYS A 21 -9.02 -11.49 -1.45
N THR A 22 -8.68 -12.44 -2.33
CA THR A 22 -7.32 -12.94 -2.50
C THR A 22 -6.65 -12.26 -3.67
N VAL A 23 -5.38 -11.89 -3.50
CA VAL A 23 -4.57 -11.33 -4.58
C VAL A 23 -4.25 -12.44 -5.58
N THR A 24 -4.73 -12.28 -6.80
CA THR A 24 -4.49 -13.26 -7.87
C THR A 24 -3.26 -12.92 -8.69
N GLU A 25 -2.92 -11.63 -8.78
CA GLU A 25 -1.77 -11.18 -9.56
C GLU A 25 -1.32 -9.80 -9.08
N VAL A 26 -0.02 -9.54 -9.14
CA VAL A 26 0.55 -8.21 -8.96
C VAL A 26 1.22 -7.81 -10.26
N VAL A 27 0.87 -6.63 -10.78
CA VAL A 27 1.49 -6.08 -11.98
C VAL A 27 2.21 -4.79 -11.60
N ALA A 28 3.53 -4.80 -11.69
CA ALA A 28 4.34 -3.60 -11.51
C ALA A 28 4.93 -3.21 -12.87
N ARG A 29 4.52 -2.05 -13.37
CA ARG A 29 4.93 -1.56 -14.70
C ARG A 29 6.23 -0.78 -14.68
N VAL A 30 6.73 -0.51 -13.48
CA VAL A 30 8.04 0.10 -13.23
C VAL A 30 8.75 -0.72 -12.16
N GLY A 31 10.08 -0.69 -12.14
CA GLY A 31 10.85 -1.45 -11.15
C GLY A 31 10.90 -0.79 -9.79
N ALA A 32 10.63 0.52 -9.73
CA ALA A 32 10.71 1.28 -8.49
C ALA A 32 9.84 2.51 -8.55
N LEU A 33 9.32 2.88 -7.38
CA LEU A 33 8.84 4.21 -7.08
C LEU A 33 9.98 4.92 -6.35
N ARG A 34 9.76 5.42 -5.16
CA ARG A 34 10.86 5.95 -4.35
C ARG A 34 11.75 4.83 -3.80
N GLY A 35 11.21 3.63 -3.64
CA GLY A 35 11.96 2.42 -3.34
C GLY A 35 11.62 1.32 -4.31
N SER A 36 12.36 0.21 -4.26
CA SER A 36 12.13 -0.96 -5.11
C SER A 36 10.73 -1.55 -4.91
N LEU A 37 10.14 -2.04 -6.00
CA LEU A 37 8.87 -2.76 -5.97
C LEU A 37 9.06 -4.29 -6.06
N ASP A 38 10.30 -4.77 -5.94
CA ASP A 38 10.61 -6.21 -6.09
C ASP A 38 9.92 -7.08 -5.05
N CYS A 39 9.53 -6.52 -3.90
CA CYS A 39 8.84 -7.27 -2.84
C CYS A 39 7.37 -7.53 -3.13
N LEU A 40 6.74 -6.79 -4.05
CA LEU A 40 5.29 -6.86 -4.25
C LEU A 40 4.76 -8.25 -4.62
N PRO A 41 5.45 -9.05 -5.47
CA PRO A 41 4.94 -10.39 -5.78
C PRO A 41 4.75 -11.29 -4.56
N ASN A 42 5.38 -10.98 -3.43
CA ASN A 42 5.26 -11.78 -2.21
C ASN A 42 3.84 -11.78 -1.62
N ILE A 43 2.96 -10.87 -2.05
CA ILE A 43 1.56 -10.88 -1.60
C ILE A 43 0.65 -11.69 -2.51
N GLU A 44 1.12 -12.18 -3.65
CA GLU A 44 0.30 -13.01 -4.52
C GLU A 44 -0.14 -14.28 -3.81
N GLY A 45 -1.42 -14.62 -3.95
CA GLY A 45 -2.02 -15.77 -3.30
C GLY A 45 -2.53 -15.50 -1.89
N LEU A 46 -2.27 -14.34 -1.32
CA LEU A 46 -2.69 -14.00 0.03
C LEU A 46 -4.06 -13.30 0.03
N ARG A 47 -4.81 -13.50 1.11
CA ARG A 47 -6.13 -12.88 1.30
C ARG A 47 -5.96 -11.58 2.09
N LEU A 48 -6.60 -10.52 1.64
CA LEU A 48 -6.62 -9.24 2.37
C LEU A 48 -7.64 -9.35 3.51
N VAL A 49 -7.16 -9.30 4.75
CA VAL A 49 -8.03 -9.39 5.93
C VAL A 49 -8.51 -8.03 6.40
N SER A 50 -7.68 -7.01 6.25
CA SER A 50 -8.07 -5.65 6.61
C SER A 50 -7.20 -4.64 5.87
N LEU A 51 -7.72 -3.42 5.76
CA LEU A 51 -7.00 -2.28 5.22
C LEU A 51 -7.13 -1.16 6.24
N GLU A 52 -6.01 -0.74 6.80
CA GLU A 52 -5.96 0.16 7.92
C GLU A 52 -5.10 1.36 7.59
N ARG A 53 -5.20 2.38 8.39
CA ARG A 53 -4.39 3.59 8.23
C ARG A 53 -3.68 3.91 9.55
N ARG A 54 -2.40 4.24 9.42
CA ARG A 54 -1.64 4.85 10.52
C ARG A 54 -0.95 6.07 9.94
N ALA A 55 -1.32 7.26 10.42
CA ALA A 55 -0.85 8.52 9.84
C ALA A 55 -1.17 8.54 8.34
N LYS A 56 -0.19 8.77 7.48
CA LYS A 56 -0.34 8.81 6.02
C LYS A 56 0.00 7.49 5.35
N LEU A 57 0.16 6.43 6.13
CA LEU A 57 0.40 5.10 5.60
C LEU A 57 -0.91 4.31 5.52
N LEU A 58 -1.11 3.65 4.39
CA LEU A 58 -2.09 2.58 4.28
C LEU A 58 -1.39 1.27 4.62
N ILE A 59 -2.00 0.51 5.50
CA ILE A 59 -1.47 -0.76 5.96
C ILE A 59 -2.43 -1.85 5.54
N TRP A 60 -1.99 -2.67 4.59
CA TRP A 60 -2.75 -3.77 4.04
C TRP A 60 -2.34 -5.04 4.79
N VAL A 61 -3.28 -5.68 5.45
CA VAL A 61 -3.01 -6.86 6.25
C VAL A 61 -3.46 -8.09 5.48
N PHE A 62 -2.52 -8.94 5.13
CA PHE A 62 -2.76 -10.17 4.37
C PHE A 62 -2.55 -11.39 5.25
N GLU A 63 -3.15 -12.50 4.85
CA GLU A 63 -3.07 -13.76 5.57
C GLU A 63 -3.02 -14.91 4.58
N ASN A 64 -2.18 -15.92 4.86
CA ASN A 64 -2.16 -17.15 4.07
C ASN A 64 -3.15 -18.18 4.64
N ASP A 65 -3.21 -19.37 4.04
CA ASP A 65 -4.15 -20.41 4.45
C ASP A 65 -3.89 -20.96 5.85
N GLN A 66 -2.67 -20.78 6.36
CA GLN A 66 -2.28 -21.22 7.72
C GLN A 66 -2.45 -20.12 8.76
N GLY A 67 -2.97 -18.95 8.35
CA GLY A 67 -3.16 -17.83 9.26
C GLY A 67 -1.91 -16.97 9.50
N ALA A 68 -0.82 -17.24 8.80
CA ALA A 68 0.37 -16.40 8.90
C ALA A 68 0.13 -15.08 8.17
N ARG A 69 0.54 -13.99 8.78
CA ARG A 69 0.27 -12.64 8.28
C ARG A 69 1.45 -12.03 7.55
N THR A 70 1.12 -11.23 6.55
CA THR A 70 2.05 -10.40 5.79
C THR A 70 1.41 -9.01 5.68
N TRP A 71 2.21 -7.98 5.78
CA TRP A 71 1.74 -6.60 5.70
C TRP A 71 2.34 -5.92 4.50
N LEU A 72 1.53 -5.09 3.84
CA LEU A 72 2.02 -4.14 2.84
C LEU A 72 1.83 -2.75 3.42
N ALA A 73 2.92 -2.03 3.59
CA ALA A 73 2.86 -0.62 3.98
C ALA A 73 3.01 0.21 2.71
N SER A 74 2.04 1.08 2.44
CA SER A 74 2.07 1.93 1.26
C SER A 74 1.88 3.39 1.63
N HIS A 75 2.70 4.26 1.00
CA HIS A 75 2.67 5.70 1.18
C HIS A 75 2.44 6.32 -0.20
N MET A 76 1.46 7.23 -0.31
CA MET A 76 1.10 7.82 -1.59
C MET A 76 2.02 8.96 -2.04
N GLY A 77 2.98 9.35 -1.22
CA GLY A 77 3.91 10.43 -1.56
C GLY A 77 3.17 11.74 -1.81
N MET A 78 3.58 12.44 -2.86
CA MET A 78 3.01 13.75 -3.18
C MET A 78 1.87 13.68 -4.18
N SER A 79 1.88 12.69 -5.07
CA SER A 79 0.94 12.64 -6.18
C SER A 79 0.27 11.29 -6.36
N GLY A 80 0.50 10.36 -5.44
CA GLY A 80 -0.05 9.01 -5.56
C GLY A 80 -1.54 8.95 -5.27
N SER A 81 -2.22 8.05 -5.95
CA SER A 81 -3.64 7.77 -5.71
C SER A 81 -3.95 6.33 -6.05
N TRP A 82 -4.91 5.77 -5.34
CA TRP A 82 -5.44 4.45 -5.58
C TRP A 82 -6.87 4.56 -6.13
N ARG A 83 -7.19 3.71 -7.11
CA ARG A 83 -8.55 3.55 -7.61
C ARG A 83 -8.89 2.09 -7.71
N VAL A 84 -10.16 1.75 -7.51
CA VAL A 84 -10.64 0.38 -7.61
C VAL A 84 -11.60 0.29 -8.80
N TYR A 85 -11.47 -0.79 -9.57
CA TYR A 85 -12.33 -1.05 -10.71
C TYR A 85 -12.74 -2.52 -10.73
N ASP A 86 -14.01 -2.75 -11.11
CA ASP A 86 -14.51 -4.08 -11.45
C ASP A 86 -14.43 -4.27 -12.97
N ARG A 87 -14.45 -5.52 -13.42
CA ARG A 87 -14.42 -5.82 -14.86
C ARG A 87 -15.63 -5.24 -15.58
N PRO A 88 -15.49 -4.67 -16.78
CA PRO A 88 -14.24 -4.48 -17.53
C PRO A 88 -13.42 -3.32 -16.99
N TRP A 89 -12.12 -3.55 -16.79
CA TRP A 89 -11.24 -2.49 -16.26
C TRP A 89 -10.96 -1.44 -17.32
N PRO A 90 -10.82 -0.16 -16.94
CA PRO A 90 -10.37 0.86 -17.87
C PRO A 90 -8.98 0.53 -18.41
N GLU A 91 -8.70 1.00 -19.62
CA GLU A 91 -7.38 0.90 -20.20
C GLU A 91 -6.36 1.60 -19.31
N VAL A 92 -5.16 1.01 -19.19
CA VAL A 92 -4.10 1.58 -18.36
C VAL A 92 -3.65 2.92 -18.94
N GLN A 93 -3.63 3.92 -18.08
CA GLN A 93 -3.23 5.27 -18.45
C GLN A 93 -1.80 5.55 -18.00
N LYS A 94 -1.27 6.68 -18.48
CA LYS A 94 0.06 7.14 -18.09
C LYS A 94 0.15 7.28 -16.58
N HIS A 95 1.29 6.88 -16.00
CA HIS A 95 1.60 6.95 -14.57
C HIS A 95 0.83 5.95 -13.69
N GLU A 96 0.08 5.04 -14.28
CA GLU A 96 -0.53 3.93 -13.55
C GLU A 96 0.47 2.79 -13.45
N HIS A 97 1.21 2.76 -12.35
CA HIS A 97 2.41 1.94 -12.20
C HIS A 97 2.19 0.56 -11.62
N VAL A 98 1.17 0.39 -10.80
CA VAL A 98 0.96 -0.86 -10.08
C VAL A 98 -0.52 -1.24 -10.09
N ASP A 99 -0.78 -2.52 -10.39
CA ASP A 99 -2.09 -3.13 -10.19
C ASP A 99 -1.97 -4.26 -9.17
N LEU A 100 -2.81 -4.21 -8.14
CA LEU A 100 -3.04 -5.35 -7.25
C LEU A 100 -4.36 -5.96 -7.68
N VAL A 101 -4.30 -7.16 -8.26
CA VAL A 101 -5.46 -7.81 -8.85
C VAL A 101 -6.08 -8.79 -7.87
N PHE A 102 -7.37 -8.64 -7.62
CA PHE A 102 -8.16 -9.45 -6.70
C PHE A 102 -9.28 -10.14 -7.51
N GLY A 103 -8.91 -11.06 -8.40
CA GLY A 103 -9.88 -11.69 -9.29
C GLY A 103 -10.41 -10.72 -10.33
N ASP A 104 -11.70 -10.39 -10.26
CA ASP A 104 -12.33 -9.46 -11.21
C ASP A 104 -12.18 -7.99 -10.81
N THR A 105 -11.64 -7.73 -9.62
CA THR A 105 -11.46 -6.37 -9.09
C THR A 105 -9.98 -6.03 -9.08
N VAL A 106 -9.64 -4.80 -9.43
CA VAL A 106 -8.26 -4.33 -9.41
C VAL A 106 -8.16 -3.06 -8.57
N ALA A 107 -7.12 -3.00 -7.74
CA ALA A 107 -6.68 -1.77 -7.08
C ALA A 107 -5.51 -1.22 -7.90
N ARG A 108 -5.69 -0.06 -8.48
CA ARG A 108 -4.72 0.53 -9.41
C ARG A 108 -4.10 1.78 -8.82
N TYR A 109 -2.78 1.80 -8.80
CA TYR A 109 -2.01 2.89 -8.22
C TYR A 109 -1.41 3.78 -9.31
N ARG A 110 -1.69 5.08 -9.22
CA ARG A 110 -1.18 6.10 -10.13
C ARG A 110 -0.31 7.08 -9.35
N ASP A 111 0.87 7.39 -9.89
CA ASP A 111 1.81 8.29 -9.19
C ASP A 111 2.75 8.97 -10.19
N PRO A 112 2.36 10.15 -10.73
CA PRO A 112 3.18 10.83 -11.74
C PRO A 112 4.60 11.14 -11.30
N ARG A 113 4.80 11.46 -10.03
CA ARG A 113 6.11 11.86 -9.51
C ARG A 113 6.93 10.71 -8.94
N ARG A 114 6.30 9.53 -8.77
CA ARG A 114 6.94 8.34 -8.18
C ARG A 114 7.53 8.58 -6.79
N PHE A 115 6.91 9.45 -6.01
CA PHE A 115 7.33 9.72 -4.63
C PHE A 115 6.63 8.83 -3.61
N GLY A 116 5.71 8.00 -4.05
CA GLY A 116 5.12 6.97 -3.21
C GLY A 116 6.10 5.85 -2.92
N ALA A 117 5.73 4.98 -2.00
CA ALA A 117 6.54 3.83 -1.62
C ALA A 117 5.65 2.68 -1.19
N MET A 118 6.14 1.47 -1.41
CA MET A 118 5.45 0.24 -1.02
C MET A 118 6.48 -0.75 -0.49
N THR A 119 6.23 -1.30 0.70
CA THR A 119 7.10 -2.34 1.22
C THR A 119 6.28 -3.46 1.83
N VAL A 120 6.70 -4.70 1.58
CA VAL A 120 6.07 -5.91 2.13
C VAL A 120 6.90 -6.38 3.31
N MET A 121 6.23 -6.66 4.43
CA MET A 121 6.87 -6.98 5.70
C MET A 121 6.21 -8.21 6.33
N ASP A 122 6.99 -8.96 7.10
CA ASP A 122 6.49 -10.10 7.87
C ASP A 122 6.16 -9.74 9.33
N ALA A 123 6.26 -8.47 9.69
CA ALA A 123 5.89 -7.93 10.98
C ALA A 123 5.00 -6.70 10.79
N ASP A 124 4.07 -6.47 11.74
CA ASP A 124 3.17 -5.33 11.67
C ASP A 124 3.97 -4.02 11.69
N PRO A 125 3.86 -3.18 10.65
CA PRO A 125 4.59 -1.91 10.59
C PRO A 125 4.33 -1.00 11.81
N ARG A 126 3.15 -1.08 12.41
CA ARG A 126 2.79 -0.27 13.57
C ARG A 126 3.56 -0.67 14.82
N GLY A 127 4.00 -1.92 14.91
CA GLY A 127 4.78 -2.44 16.03
C GLY A 127 6.29 -2.31 15.84
N VAL A 128 6.74 -1.85 14.68
CA VAL A 128 8.16 -1.76 14.33
C VAL A 128 8.60 -0.30 14.43
N PRO A 129 9.71 0.02 15.15
CA PRO A 129 10.23 1.36 15.13
C PRO A 129 10.57 1.79 13.69
N PRO A 130 10.31 3.05 13.30
CA PRO A 130 9.90 4.16 14.18
C PRO A 130 8.39 4.32 14.37
N LEU A 131 7.54 3.59 13.63
CA LEU A 131 6.07 3.80 13.72
C LEU A 131 5.52 3.54 15.13
N SER A 132 6.06 2.55 15.85
CA SER A 132 5.59 2.23 17.19
C SER A 132 5.85 3.34 18.21
N ARG A 133 6.72 4.30 17.88
CA ARG A 133 7.07 5.42 18.76
C ARG A 133 6.22 6.65 18.48
N LEU A 134 5.39 6.62 17.45
CA LEU A 134 4.55 7.77 17.12
C LEU A 134 3.40 7.86 18.10
N GLY A 135 3.12 9.08 18.53
CA GLY A 135 1.97 9.35 19.38
C GLY A 135 0.67 9.34 18.59
N PRO A 136 -0.42 9.82 19.22
CA PRO A 136 -1.68 9.95 18.51
C PRO A 136 -1.55 10.82 17.27
N GLU A 137 -2.33 10.52 16.26
CA GLU A 137 -2.40 11.33 15.06
C GLU A 137 -3.12 12.66 15.33
N PRO A 138 -2.84 13.70 14.54
CA PRO A 138 -1.98 13.76 13.37
C PRO A 138 -0.53 14.08 13.72
N PHE A 139 0.37 13.86 12.78
CA PHE A 139 1.75 14.28 12.94
C PHE A 139 2.35 14.70 11.58
N ASP A 140 3.54 15.27 11.65
CA ASP A 140 4.22 15.87 10.51
C ASP A 140 4.46 14.89 9.38
N GLU A 141 4.10 15.27 8.16
CA GLU A 141 4.24 14.44 6.98
C GLU A 141 5.69 14.15 6.63
N ALA A 142 6.55 15.17 6.71
CA ALA A 142 7.96 14.99 6.41
C ALA A 142 8.59 13.98 7.37
N LEU A 143 8.18 14.02 8.64
CA LEU A 143 8.64 13.07 9.64
C LEU A 143 8.15 11.66 9.30
N THR A 144 6.88 11.51 8.94
CA THR A 144 6.31 10.23 8.55
C THR A 144 7.06 9.63 7.37
N GLU A 145 7.27 10.42 6.34
CA GLU A 145 7.94 10.00 5.12
C GLU A 145 9.38 9.59 5.42
N SER A 146 10.11 10.40 6.18
CA SER A 146 11.47 10.12 6.57
C SER A 146 11.58 8.81 7.35
N LEU A 147 10.70 8.60 8.32
CA LEU A 147 10.68 7.40 9.12
C LEU A 147 10.38 6.16 8.27
N PHE A 148 9.45 6.27 7.34
CA PHE A 148 9.09 5.17 6.45
C PHE A 148 10.29 4.76 5.56
N PHE A 149 10.95 5.71 4.95
CA PHE A 149 12.10 5.42 4.09
C PHE A 149 13.29 4.89 4.86
N ASN A 150 13.49 5.32 6.09
CA ASN A 150 14.53 4.76 6.95
C ASN A 150 14.23 3.29 7.25
N SER A 151 12.97 2.93 7.45
CA SER A 151 12.57 1.53 7.66
C SER A 151 12.82 0.70 6.41
N LEU A 152 12.55 1.23 5.22
CA LEU A 152 12.84 0.55 3.97
C LEU A 152 14.32 0.23 3.81
N LYS A 153 15.19 1.17 4.17
CA LYS A 153 16.63 0.97 4.11
C LYS A 153 17.12 -0.15 5.04
N LYS A 154 16.45 -0.34 6.17
CA LYS A 154 16.81 -1.38 7.13
C LYS A 154 16.37 -2.77 6.72
N THR A 155 15.38 -2.88 5.83
CA THR A 155 14.84 -4.17 5.40
C THR A 155 15.62 -4.76 4.21
N HIS A 156 16.57 -4.03 3.70
CA HIS A 156 17.46 -4.51 2.64
C HIS A 156 18.81 -5.04 3.22
#